data_196b99861f7229c5ad1c43835363b355
#
_entry.id   196b99861f7229c5ad1c43835363b355
#
_cell.length_a   1.000
_cell.length_b   1.000
_cell.length_c   1.000
_cell.angle_alpha   90.00
_cell.angle_beta   90.00
_cell.angle_gamma   90.00
#
_symmetry.space_group_name_H-M   'P 1'
#
loop_
_entity.id
_entity.type
_entity.pdbx_description
1 polymer ?
#
loop_
_entity_poly.entity_id
_entity_poly.type
_entity_poly.pdbx_seq_one_letter_code
_entity_poly.pdbx_strand_id
1 'polypeptide(L)'
;MAQQPEQLLCNTSIDYSQIIGNKILPFIIELDLQASILNPSPGQNQRFCYKVTGVGLDNSDFADLSHLVLGICDQIPQNQIVNITVTINGVSQTVVFGSGGNVELRTPQQPDPPTGCPGLKFNFGLNKVTGVMLFCFELTTPHEIGPNVVCLFGGNTTANQLSICGPVCGAPVPTPCETTAFQTATVCVPVTVTPFAIAGTPTTFCCGDAIITQGPATCKGTVNGSCTFTITQNICISIPVLFGATATVGAPSVECGTASDVDICTNCNSDEAPTPAVEPSNISDNTNITKQKPFIYNCAPCKGNIKK
;
A
#
# COMPACT_ATOMS: atom_id res chain seq x y z
N MET A 1 -13.19 -16.27 24.80
CA MET A 1 -13.44 -15.24 23.77
C MET A 1 -12.16 -15.12 23.00
N ALA A 2 -12.12 -15.49 21.72
CA ALA A 2 -10.94 -15.33 20.90
C ALA A 2 -10.75 -13.82 20.66
N GLN A 3 -9.60 -13.25 21.10
CA GLN A 3 -9.22 -11.88 20.77
C GLN A 3 -9.09 -11.81 19.24
N GLN A 4 -9.83 -10.88 18.63
CA GLN A 4 -9.59 -10.53 17.24
C GLN A 4 -8.12 -10.08 17.11
N PRO A 5 -7.40 -10.48 16.06
CA PRO A 5 -6.05 -9.99 15.83
C PRO A 5 -6.14 -8.47 15.67
N GLU A 6 -5.45 -7.77 16.56
CA GLU A 6 -5.28 -6.31 16.50
C GLU A 6 -4.67 -5.96 15.13
N GLN A 7 -5.40 -5.18 14.35
CA GLN A 7 -4.97 -4.83 12.99
C GLN A 7 -3.78 -3.89 13.07
N LEU A 8 -2.60 -4.38 12.69
CA LEU A 8 -1.40 -3.56 12.63
C LEU A 8 -1.60 -2.40 11.64
N LEU A 9 -1.32 -1.18 12.07
CA LEU A 9 -1.46 0.04 11.25
C LEU A 9 -0.21 0.34 10.39
N CYS A 10 0.64 -0.66 10.19
CA CYS A 10 1.88 -0.57 9.41
C CYS A 10 2.04 -1.78 8.51
N ASN A 11 2.91 -1.68 7.50
CA ASN A 11 3.15 -2.77 6.56
C ASN A 11 3.90 -3.92 7.23
N THR A 12 3.44 -5.14 7.05
CA THR A 12 4.16 -6.35 7.48
C THR A 12 5.06 -6.92 6.39
N SER A 13 5.00 -6.38 5.17
CA SER A 13 5.85 -6.73 4.05
C SER A 13 6.14 -5.51 3.20
N ILE A 14 7.38 -5.38 2.71
CA ILE A 14 7.84 -4.33 1.80
C ILE A 14 8.71 -4.95 0.70
N ASP A 15 8.61 -4.38 -0.51
CA ASP A 15 9.30 -4.87 -1.70
C ASP A 15 10.15 -3.78 -2.35
N TYR A 16 11.47 -3.88 -2.20
CA TYR A 16 12.43 -2.98 -2.80
C TYR A 16 12.76 -3.31 -4.26
N SER A 17 12.34 -4.46 -4.79
CA SER A 17 12.58 -4.83 -6.19
C SER A 17 11.89 -3.89 -7.18
N GLN A 18 10.89 -3.15 -6.71
CA GLN A 18 10.13 -2.17 -7.51
C GLN A 18 10.71 -0.75 -7.45
N ILE A 19 11.74 -0.52 -6.64
CA ILE A 19 12.37 0.80 -6.50
C ILE A 19 13.44 0.95 -7.56
N ILE A 20 13.20 1.83 -8.53
CA ILE A 20 14.10 2.08 -9.64
C ILE A 20 15.21 3.05 -9.20
N GLY A 21 16.45 2.70 -9.46
CA GLY A 21 17.66 3.49 -9.20
C GLY A 21 18.79 3.16 -10.19
N ASN A 22 19.99 3.63 -9.92
CA ASN A 22 21.18 3.26 -10.73
C ASN A 22 21.45 1.76 -10.73
N LYS A 23 21.19 1.11 -9.60
CA LYS A 23 21.06 -0.34 -9.43
C LYS A 23 19.87 -0.60 -8.53
N ILE A 24 19.24 -1.74 -8.72
CA ILE A 24 18.11 -2.19 -7.91
C ILE A 24 18.64 -3.09 -6.79
N LEU A 25 18.16 -2.88 -5.57
CA LEU A 25 18.35 -3.76 -4.43
C LEU A 25 17.10 -4.65 -4.31
N PRO A 26 17.05 -5.83 -4.97
CA PRO A 26 15.83 -6.57 -5.19
C PRO A 26 15.51 -7.47 -3.99
N PHE A 27 15.13 -6.87 -2.88
CA PHE A 27 14.84 -7.59 -1.66
C PHE A 27 13.43 -7.33 -1.17
N ILE A 28 12.72 -8.41 -0.84
CA ILE A 28 11.47 -8.38 -0.09
C ILE A 28 11.81 -8.59 1.37
N ILE A 29 11.22 -7.76 2.25
CA ILE A 29 11.40 -7.85 3.70
C ILE A 29 10.03 -8.04 4.33
N GLU A 30 9.89 -9.08 5.14
CA GLU A 30 8.65 -9.49 5.77
C GLU A 30 8.84 -9.58 7.29
N LEU A 31 7.90 -9.05 8.07
CA LEU A 31 7.80 -9.33 9.50
C LEU A 31 7.17 -10.71 9.67
N ASP A 32 7.92 -11.65 10.22
CA ASP A 32 7.43 -12.99 10.53
C ASP A 32 6.56 -12.95 11.79
N LEU A 33 5.25 -12.88 11.58
CA LEU A 33 4.26 -12.81 12.66
C LEU A 33 4.18 -14.11 13.48
N GLN A 34 4.61 -15.24 12.94
CA GLN A 34 4.58 -16.51 13.66
C GLN A 34 5.79 -16.65 14.60
N ALA A 35 6.94 -16.13 14.19
CA ALA A 35 8.16 -16.16 14.99
C ALA A 35 8.27 -14.96 15.94
N SER A 36 7.51 -13.89 15.72
CA SER A 36 7.50 -12.67 16.52
C SER A 36 6.54 -12.78 17.72
N ILE A 37 6.86 -12.04 18.78
CA ILE A 37 6.02 -11.86 19.97
C ILE A 37 5.80 -10.36 20.13
N LEU A 38 4.78 -9.84 19.45
CA LEU A 38 4.54 -8.41 19.38
C LEU A 38 3.90 -7.86 20.66
N ASN A 39 3.01 -8.65 21.27
CA ASN A 39 2.32 -8.33 22.53
C ASN A 39 2.72 -9.36 23.60
N PRO A 40 3.89 -9.19 24.27
CA PRO A 40 4.37 -10.15 25.24
C PRO A 40 3.53 -10.17 26.50
N SER A 41 3.43 -11.36 27.12
CA SER A 41 2.87 -11.49 28.47
C SER A 41 3.83 -10.89 29.52
N PRO A 42 3.35 -10.55 30.72
CA PRO A 42 4.21 -10.07 31.79
C PRO A 42 5.41 -10.98 32.05
N GLY A 43 6.61 -10.41 32.02
CA GLY A 43 7.87 -11.13 32.20
C GLY A 43 8.45 -11.78 30.93
N GLN A 44 7.78 -11.63 29.80
CA GLN A 44 8.26 -12.07 28.49
C GLN A 44 8.82 -10.88 27.71
N ASN A 45 9.92 -11.08 26.98
CA ASN A 45 10.46 -10.07 26.09
C ASN A 45 9.59 -9.92 24.84
N GLN A 46 9.51 -8.69 24.33
CA GLN A 46 8.93 -8.44 23.00
C GLN A 46 9.93 -8.89 21.94
N ARG A 47 9.48 -9.65 20.95
CA ARG A 47 10.34 -10.24 19.93
C ARG A 47 9.90 -9.85 18.53
N PHE A 48 10.86 -9.38 17.75
CA PHE A 48 10.68 -9.06 16.34
C PHE A 48 11.55 -9.98 15.49
N CYS A 49 10.94 -10.65 14.52
CA CYS A 49 11.62 -11.51 13.55
C CYS A 49 11.30 -11.05 12.14
N TYR A 50 12.32 -10.93 11.30
CA TYR A 50 12.16 -10.50 9.91
C TYR A 50 12.83 -11.50 8.98
N LYS A 51 12.21 -11.68 7.81
CA LYS A 51 12.75 -12.44 6.70
C LYS A 51 13.08 -11.49 5.55
N VAL A 52 14.30 -11.59 5.05
CA VAL A 52 14.76 -10.87 3.85
C VAL A 52 15.01 -11.87 2.75
N THR A 53 14.39 -11.66 1.59
CA THR A 53 14.49 -12.59 0.46
C THR A 53 14.98 -11.84 -0.78
N GLY A 54 16.06 -12.32 -1.41
CA GLY A 54 16.50 -11.85 -2.71
C GLY A 54 15.58 -12.36 -3.81
N VAL A 55 15.07 -11.45 -4.65
CA VAL A 55 14.12 -11.76 -5.74
C VAL A 55 14.59 -11.19 -7.08
N GLY A 56 15.85 -10.83 -7.19
CA GLY A 56 16.45 -10.25 -8.38
C GLY A 56 16.88 -11.26 -9.44
N LEU A 57 17.55 -10.75 -10.44
CA LEU A 57 18.16 -11.55 -11.51
C LEU A 57 19.69 -11.46 -11.41
N ASP A 58 20.36 -12.47 -11.96
CA ASP A 58 21.84 -12.50 -12.03
C ASP A 58 22.34 -11.68 -13.21
N ASN A 59 22.22 -10.35 -13.08
CA ASN A 59 22.75 -9.39 -14.05
C ASN A 59 23.28 -8.14 -13.32
N SER A 60 23.81 -7.17 -14.09
CA SER A 60 24.45 -5.96 -13.58
C SER A 60 23.49 -4.91 -13.03
N ASP A 61 22.20 -4.99 -13.36
CA ASP A 61 21.18 -4.02 -12.98
C ASP A 61 20.74 -4.20 -11.51
N PHE A 62 21.00 -5.40 -10.99
CA PHE A 62 20.71 -5.76 -9.60
C PHE A 62 21.99 -5.86 -8.78
N ALA A 63 21.93 -5.46 -7.53
CA ALA A 63 23.04 -5.55 -6.59
C ALA A 63 22.73 -6.51 -5.44
N ASP A 64 23.76 -7.22 -4.98
CA ASP A 64 23.71 -7.95 -3.71
C ASP A 64 23.63 -6.97 -2.55
N LEU A 65 22.97 -7.37 -1.47
CA LEU A 65 22.94 -6.62 -0.23
C LEU A 65 24.31 -6.71 0.45
N SER A 66 24.84 -5.57 0.88
CA SER A 66 26.01 -5.52 1.78
C SER A 66 25.56 -5.48 3.24
N HIS A 67 24.58 -4.67 3.55
CA HIS A 67 23.96 -4.56 4.87
C HIS A 67 22.58 -3.91 4.78
N LEU A 68 21.81 -4.06 5.86
CA LEU A 68 20.56 -3.31 6.07
C LEU A 68 20.59 -2.59 7.42
N VAL A 69 19.79 -1.52 7.52
CA VAL A 69 19.48 -0.83 8.78
C VAL A 69 17.97 -0.86 8.96
N LEU A 70 17.51 -1.48 10.02
CA LEU A 70 16.13 -1.41 10.45
C LEU A 70 16.00 -0.23 11.42
N GLY A 71 15.22 0.77 11.05
CA GLY A 71 14.86 1.85 11.97
C GLY A 71 14.18 1.27 13.19
N ILE A 72 14.56 1.73 14.35
CA ILE A 72 13.89 1.45 15.62
C ILE A 72 13.82 2.75 16.42
N CYS A 73 13.00 2.79 17.47
CA CYS A 73 12.98 3.94 18.37
C CYS A 73 14.39 4.29 18.86
N ASP A 74 14.80 5.53 18.69
CA ASP A 74 16.13 6.03 19.10
C ASP A 74 16.31 6.14 20.63
N GLN A 75 15.22 6.01 21.38
CA GLN A 75 15.23 5.99 22.85
C GLN A 75 15.47 4.57 23.40
N ILE A 76 15.50 3.53 22.57
CA ILE A 76 15.83 2.18 23.00
C ILE A 76 17.33 2.08 23.21
N PRO A 77 17.80 1.95 24.48
CA PRO A 77 19.23 1.82 24.75
C PRO A 77 19.72 0.41 24.35
N GLN A 78 20.99 0.32 24.01
CA GLN A 78 21.60 -0.92 23.55
C GLN A 78 21.40 -2.11 24.49
N ASN A 79 21.40 -1.88 25.81
CA ASN A 79 21.24 -2.93 26.82
C ASN A 79 19.82 -3.50 26.93
N GLN A 80 18.82 -2.87 26.30
CA GLN A 80 17.46 -3.43 26.18
C GLN A 80 17.30 -4.33 24.97
N ILE A 81 18.25 -4.31 24.02
CA ILE A 81 18.22 -5.15 22.83
C ILE A 81 19.03 -6.41 23.12
N VAL A 82 18.35 -7.55 23.17
CA VAL A 82 18.95 -8.84 23.57
C VAL A 82 18.58 -9.94 22.59
N ASN A 83 19.18 -11.11 22.73
CA ASN A 83 18.85 -12.35 21.99
C ASN A 83 18.80 -12.15 20.46
N ILE A 84 19.78 -11.38 19.94
CA ILE A 84 19.85 -11.16 18.49
C ILE A 84 20.34 -12.44 17.82
N THR A 85 19.59 -12.89 16.81
CA THR A 85 19.92 -14.06 15.99
C THR A 85 19.88 -13.71 14.52
N VAL A 86 20.77 -14.28 13.73
CA VAL A 86 20.80 -14.15 12.28
C VAL A 86 21.04 -15.52 11.66
N THR A 87 20.25 -15.86 10.65
CA THR A 87 20.40 -17.09 9.87
C THR A 87 20.41 -16.71 8.39
N ILE A 88 21.39 -17.19 7.64
CA ILE A 88 21.49 -16.96 6.19
C ILE A 88 21.44 -18.30 5.48
N ASN A 89 20.48 -18.48 4.58
CA ASN A 89 20.24 -19.71 3.83
C ASN A 89 20.20 -20.95 4.75
N GLY A 90 19.53 -20.82 5.92
CA GLY A 90 19.41 -21.88 6.91
C GLY A 90 20.62 -22.08 7.82
N VAL A 91 21.71 -21.33 7.64
CA VAL A 91 22.93 -21.43 8.46
C VAL A 91 22.96 -20.27 9.46
N SER A 92 23.03 -20.64 10.77
CA SER A 92 23.15 -19.63 11.85
C SER A 92 24.48 -18.90 11.77
N GLN A 93 24.42 -17.57 11.93
CA GLN A 93 25.58 -16.70 11.91
C GLN A 93 26.00 -16.33 13.33
N THR A 94 27.30 -16.15 13.54
CA THR A 94 27.82 -15.61 14.80
C THR A 94 27.45 -14.11 14.86
N VAL A 95 26.73 -13.70 15.90
CA VAL A 95 26.37 -12.30 16.14
C VAL A 95 27.31 -11.68 17.17
N VAL A 96 27.90 -10.55 16.79
CA VAL A 96 28.66 -9.66 17.69
C VAL A 96 27.93 -8.32 17.71
N PHE A 97 27.24 -8.03 18.83
CA PHE A 97 26.46 -6.80 18.98
C PHE A 97 27.26 -5.72 19.66
N GLY A 98 27.38 -4.56 19.05
CA GLY A 98 28.07 -3.38 19.56
C GLY A 98 28.95 -2.71 18.51
N SER A 99 29.71 -1.72 18.93
CA SER A 99 30.58 -0.95 18.05
C SER A 99 31.65 -1.83 17.41
N GLY A 100 31.71 -1.84 16.07
CA GLY A 100 32.63 -2.68 15.29
C GLY A 100 32.19 -4.13 15.15
N GLY A 101 31.02 -4.50 15.65
CA GLY A 101 30.40 -5.80 15.47
C GLY A 101 29.67 -5.92 14.10
N ASN A 102 29.12 -7.09 13.85
CA ASN A 102 28.30 -7.30 12.67
C ASN A 102 26.81 -6.93 12.91
N VAL A 103 26.44 -6.59 14.14
CA VAL A 103 25.20 -5.90 14.48
C VAL A 103 25.55 -4.68 15.32
N GLU A 104 25.06 -3.51 14.93
CA GLU A 104 25.35 -2.24 15.57
C GLU A 104 24.08 -1.40 15.76
N LEU A 105 23.98 -0.71 16.88
CA LEU A 105 22.95 0.32 17.07
C LEU A 105 23.49 1.65 16.57
N ARG A 106 22.89 2.20 15.51
CA ARG A 106 23.19 3.50 14.93
C ARG A 106 22.21 4.55 15.46
N THR A 107 22.74 5.65 15.94
CA THR A 107 21.93 6.76 16.50
C THR A 107 21.68 7.85 15.44
N PRO A 108 20.70 8.75 15.64
CA PRO A 108 20.51 9.92 14.78
C PRO A 108 21.75 10.84 14.68
N GLN A 109 22.57 10.88 15.72
CA GLN A 109 23.81 11.66 15.74
C GLN A 109 24.98 10.96 15.04
N GLN A 110 24.90 9.64 14.94
CA GLN A 110 25.89 8.78 14.27
C GLN A 110 25.16 7.73 13.41
N PRO A 111 24.48 8.16 12.35
CA PRO A 111 23.75 7.25 11.47
C PRO A 111 24.75 6.38 10.67
N ASP A 112 24.22 5.36 10.02
CA ASP A 112 25.01 4.52 9.11
C ASP A 112 25.53 5.36 7.94
N PRO A 113 26.83 5.49 7.73
CA PRO A 113 27.39 6.45 6.75
C PRO A 113 26.89 6.25 5.31
N PRO A 114 26.77 5.02 4.75
CA PRO A 114 26.29 4.85 3.39
C PRO A 114 24.80 5.18 3.21
N THR A 115 23.95 4.82 4.18
CA THR A 115 22.50 4.98 4.07
C THR A 115 21.97 6.27 4.70
N GLY A 116 22.70 6.87 5.62
CA GLY A 116 22.26 7.99 6.44
C GLY A 116 21.19 7.61 7.48
N CYS A 117 20.94 6.33 7.70
CA CYS A 117 19.84 5.86 8.55
C CYS A 117 20.30 5.52 9.95
N PRO A 118 19.59 5.95 11.01
CA PRO A 118 19.71 5.42 12.35
C PRO A 118 18.91 4.11 12.47
N GLY A 119 19.24 3.30 13.46
CA GLY A 119 18.54 2.06 13.76
C GLY A 119 19.48 0.90 14.03
N LEU A 120 18.93 -0.31 13.99
CA LEU A 120 19.67 -1.54 14.18
C LEU A 120 20.26 -2.01 12.85
N LYS A 121 21.58 -1.86 12.70
CA LYS A 121 22.33 -2.25 11.49
C LYS A 121 22.72 -3.70 11.56
N PHE A 122 22.39 -4.46 10.53
CA PHE A 122 22.81 -5.85 10.29
C PHE A 122 23.81 -5.88 9.13
N ASN A 123 25.08 -6.06 9.46
CA ASN A 123 26.20 -6.02 8.53
C ASN A 123 26.46 -7.41 7.94
N PHE A 124 25.47 -7.97 7.26
CA PHE A 124 25.49 -9.26 6.60
C PHE A 124 25.17 -9.13 5.13
N GLY A 125 26.05 -9.68 4.30
CA GLY A 125 25.80 -9.74 2.85
C GLY A 125 24.72 -10.77 2.50
N LEU A 126 23.93 -10.47 1.45
CA LEU A 126 22.90 -11.39 0.98
C LEU A 126 22.86 -11.38 -0.56
N ASN A 127 22.82 -12.57 -1.14
CA ASN A 127 22.74 -12.72 -2.59
C ASN A 127 21.37 -12.23 -3.13
N LYS A 128 21.41 -11.46 -4.20
CA LYS A 128 20.23 -10.84 -4.82
C LYS A 128 19.22 -11.81 -5.42
N VAL A 129 19.63 -13.04 -5.74
CA VAL A 129 18.81 -14.05 -6.45
C VAL A 129 18.31 -15.14 -5.51
N THR A 130 19.23 -15.68 -4.68
CA THR A 130 18.97 -16.90 -3.87
C THR A 130 19.08 -16.65 -2.38
N GLY A 131 19.42 -15.43 -1.98
CA GLY A 131 19.65 -15.10 -0.58
C GLY A 131 18.39 -15.11 0.24
N VAL A 132 18.39 -15.79 1.38
CA VAL A 132 17.35 -15.72 2.40
C VAL A 132 18.03 -15.47 3.74
N MET A 133 17.69 -14.35 4.38
CA MET A 133 18.16 -14.03 5.72
C MET A 133 16.97 -13.94 6.67
N LEU A 134 17.08 -14.63 7.81
CA LEU A 134 16.18 -14.48 8.93
C LEU A 134 16.95 -13.81 10.06
N PHE A 135 16.41 -12.73 10.62
CA PHE A 135 16.98 -12.13 11.80
C PHE A 135 15.91 -11.81 12.83
N CYS A 136 16.24 -12.04 14.08
CA CYS A 136 15.38 -11.71 15.21
C CYS A 136 16.16 -10.93 16.25
N PHE A 137 15.44 -10.12 17.03
CA PHE A 137 15.94 -9.50 18.26
C PHE A 137 14.81 -9.39 19.28
N GLU A 138 15.17 -9.25 20.54
CA GLU A 138 14.21 -9.09 21.62
C GLU A 138 14.46 -7.76 22.34
N LEU A 139 13.37 -7.17 22.83
CA LEU A 139 13.38 -6.01 23.70
C LEU A 139 12.94 -6.40 25.09
N THR A 140 13.76 -6.06 26.10
CA THR A 140 13.44 -6.34 27.52
C THR A 140 12.31 -5.45 28.04
N THR A 141 12.08 -4.30 27.40
CA THR A 141 10.95 -3.42 27.64
C THR A 141 10.11 -3.37 26.35
N PRO A 142 8.82 -3.73 26.39
CA PRO A 142 7.95 -3.63 25.24
C PRO A 142 7.74 -2.19 24.77
N HIS A 143 7.67 -2.03 23.44
CA HIS A 143 7.40 -0.78 22.74
C HIS A 143 6.16 -0.92 21.88
N GLU A 144 5.55 0.21 21.54
CA GLU A 144 4.47 0.25 20.55
C GLU A 144 4.99 -0.20 19.16
N ILE A 145 4.07 -0.71 18.36
CA ILE A 145 4.38 -1.20 17.02
C ILE A 145 3.88 -0.19 16.00
N GLY A 146 4.78 0.25 15.15
CA GLY A 146 4.49 1.21 14.11
C GLY A 146 5.45 1.12 12.94
N PRO A 147 5.34 2.05 11.96
CA PRO A 147 6.18 2.04 10.77
C PRO A 147 7.60 2.48 11.06
N ASN A 148 8.57 1.64 10.75
CA ASN A 148 10.00 1.92 10.82
C ASN A 148 10.63 1.84 9.43
N VAL A 149 11.43 2.82 9.07
CA VAL A 149 12.13 2.84 7.77
C VAL A 149 13.16 1.70 7.74
N VAL A 150 13.24 1.02 6.60
CA VAL A 150 14.30 0.06 6.34
C VAL A 150 15.24 0.63 5.30
N CYS A 151 16.52 0.66 5.58
CA CYS A 151 17.53 1.17 4.68
C CYS A 151 18.43 0.04 4.20
N LEU A 152 18.57 -0.10 2.90
CA LEU A 152 19.42 -1.08 2.26
C LEU A 152 20.63 -0.43 1.63
N PHE A 153 21.78 -1.11 1.68
CA PHE A 153 22.99 -0.74 0.97
C PHE A 153 23.61 -1.94 0.28
N GLY A 154 24.00 -1.77 -0.97
CA GLY A 154 24.72 -2.78 -1.74
C GLY A 154 25.11 -2.25 -3.13
N GLY A 155 26.22 -2.70 -3.71
CA GLY A 155 26.67 -2.28 -5.03
C GLY A 155 26.82 -0.78 -5.22
N ASN A 156 27.22 -0.05 -4.17
CA ASN A 156 27.29 1.43 -4.11
C ASN A 156 25.96 2.15 -4.34
N THR A 157 24.85 1.51 -4.04
CA THR A 157 23.51 2.12 -4.09
C THR A 157 22.81 1.96 -2.75
N THR A 158 21.84 2.83 -2.50
CA THR A 158 21.01 2.83 -1.29
C THR A 158 19.53 2.83 -1.66
N ALA A 159 18.71 2.23 -0.80
CA ALA A 159 17.25 2.32 -0.87
C ALA A 159 16.70 2.46 0.56
N ASN A 160 15.86 3.50 0.81
CA ASN A 160 15.35 3.86 2.14
C ASN A 160 13.93 4.42 2.13
N GLN A 161 13.14 4.14 1.07
CA GLN A 161 11.83 4.74 0.85
C GLN A 161 10.68 4.00 1.52
N LEU A 162 10.93 2.77 2.00
CA LEU A 162 9.87 1.89 2.51
C LEU A 162 9.99 1.71 4.03
N SER A 163 8.85 1.48 4.65
CA SER A 163 8.76 1.22 6.09
C SER A 163 7.96 -0.04 6.39
N ILE A 164 8.40 -0.76 7.42
CA ILE A 164 7.82 -2.01 7.91
C ILE A 164 7.43 -1.86 9.38
N CYS A 165 6.51 -2.68 9.86
CA CYS A 165 6.18 -2.73 11.29
C CYS A 165 7.40 -3.09 12.14
N GLY A 166 7.61 -2.32 13.19
CA GLY A 166 8.69 -2.53 14.16
C GLY A 166 8.48 -1.68 15.42
N PRO A 167 9.43 -1.67 16.38
CA PRO A 167 9.28 -0.92 17.61
C PRO A 167 9.44 0.58 17.37
N VAL A 168 8.41 1.37 17.67
CA VAL A 168 8.43 2.82 17.58
C VAL A 168 8.60 3.47 18.96
N CYS A 169 8.96 4.76 18.96
CA CYS A 169 8.95 5.57 20.16
C CYS A 169 7.51 5.86 20.58
N GLY A 170 6.87 4.89 21.21
CA GLY A 170 5.68 5.13 22.02
C GLY A 170 6.13 5.48 23.44
N ALA A 171 5.34 6.26 24.16
CA ALA A 171 5.60 6.43 25.58
C ALA A 171 5.68 5.05 26.24
N PRO A 172 6.63 4.80 27.16
CA PRO A 172 6.60 3.58 27.94
C PRO A 172 5.19 3.45 28.51
N VAL A 173 4.56 2.29 28.28
CA VAL A 173 3.21 2.04 28.81
C VAL A 173 3.26 2.37 30.29
N PRO A 174 2.69 3.50 30.75
CA PRO A 174 2.71 3.80 32.18
C PRO A 174 1.92 2.69 32.85
N THR A 175 2.43 2.18 33.96
CA THR A 175 1.61 1.49 34.97
C THR A 175 0.32 2.29 35.10
N PRO A 176 -0.87 1.69 34.96
CA PRO A 176 -2.09 2.42 34.69
C PRO A 176 -2.44 3.38 35.83
N CYS A 177 -2.12 4.66 35.62
CA CYS A 177 -2.99 5.69 36.15
C CYS A 177 -4.14 5.76 35.13
N GLU A 178 -5.29 5.19 35.46
CA GLU A 178 -6.48 5.25 34.63
C GLU A 178 -6.96 6.69 34.53
N THR A 179 -6.46 7.41 33.56
CA THR A 179 -6.99 8.74 33.19
C THR A 179 -7.43 8.61 31.75
N THR A 180 -8.73 8.72 31.52
CA THR A 180 -9.29 8.75 30.19
C THR A 180 -9.25 10.19 29.70
N ALA A 181 -8.56 10.44 28.58
CA ALA A 181 -8.61 11.71 27.89
C ALA A 181 -9.38 11.54 26.57
N PHE A 182 -10.21 12.52 26.27
CA PHE A 182 -11.01 12.57 25.04
C PHE A 182 -10.49 13.69 24.17
N GLN A 183 -10.28 13.42 22.89
CA GLN A 183 -9.87 14.43 21.91
C GLN A 183 -10.60 14.21 20.60
N THR A 184 -11.18 15.26 20.05
CA THR A 184 -11.74 15.23 18.69
C THR A 184 -10.62 15.47 17.70
N ALA A 185 -10.70 14.81 16.55
CA ALA A 185 -9.82 15.07 15.42
C ALA A 185 -10.67 15.17 14.15
N THR A 186 -10.34 16.15 13.31
CA THR A 186 -10.90 16.27 11.97
C THR A 186 -9.89 15.69 10.99
N VAL A 187 -10.30 14.66 10.27
CA VAL A 187 -9.49 14.05 9.22
C VAL A 187 -10.05 14.46 7.86
N CYS A 188 -9.27 15.18 7.08
CA CYS A 188 -9.60 15.56 5.72
C CYS A 188 -8.79 14.72 4.74
N VAL A 189 -9.49 13.99 3.88
CA VAL A 189 -8.87 13.18 2.82
C VAL A 189 -9.29 13.77 1.47
N PRO A 190 -8.40 14.43 0.73
CA PRO A 190 -8.73 14.92 -0.60
C PRO A 190 -8.91 13.73 -1.56
N VAL A 191 -10.03 13.71 -2.26
CA VAL A 191 -10.31 12.69 -3.29
C VAL A 191 -10.46 13.40 -4.64
N THR A 192 -9.59 13.05 -5.57
CA THR A 192 -9.69 13.52 -6.95
C THR A 192 -10.39 12.46 -7.78
N VAL A 193 -11.53 12.85 -8.41
CA VAL A 193 -12.27 11.97 -9.30
C VAL A 193 -12.03 12.43 -10.74
N THR A 194 -11.44 11.55 -11.56
CA THR A 194 -11.20 11.81 -12.98
C THR A 194 -12.17 10.98 -13.80
N PRO A 195 -13.19 11.59 -14.44
CA PRO A 195 -14.10 10.87 -15.30
C PRO A 195 -13.42 10.47 -16.61
N PHE A 196 -13.84 9.35 -17.17
CA PHE A 196 -13.44 8.92 -18.50
C PHE A 196 -14.62 8.38 -19.28
N ALA A 197 -14.52 8.45 -20.62
CA ALA A 197 -15.44 7.80 -21.56
C ALA A 197 -14.63 7.04 -22.59
N ILE A 198 -14.95 5.77 -22.80
CA ILE A 198 -14.31 4.90 -23.77
C ILE A 198 -15.37 4.50 -24.79
N ALA A 199 -15.14 4.84 -26.08
CA ALA A 199 -15.97 4.38 -27.17
C ALA A 199 -15.59 2.94 -27.50
N GLY A 200 -16.57 2.04 -27.51
CA GLY A 200 -16.41 0.67 -28.00
C GLY A 200 -16.42 0.58 -29.51
N THR A 201 -16.31 -0.65 -30.02
CA THR A 201 -16.32 -0.91 -31.47
C THR A 201 -17.67 -0.52 -32.08
N PRO A 202 -17.72 0.38 -33.10
CA PRO A 202 -18.94 0.71 -33.80
C PRO A 202 -19.50 -0.50 -34.54
N THR A 203 -20.79 -0.66 -34.49
CA THR A 203 -21.53 -1.61 -35.32
C THR A 203 -22.41 -0.85 -36.29
N THR A 204 -22.40 -1.27 -37.57
CA THR A 204 -23.17 -0.64 -38.62
C THR A 204 -24.22 -1.63 -39.13
N PHE A 205 -25.45 -1.18 -39.30
CA PHE A 205 -26.54 -1.94 -39.87
C PHE A 205 -27.36 -1.08 -40.84
N CYS A 206 -27.95 -1.77 -41.81
CA CYS A 206 -28.81 -1.11 -42.79
C CYS A 206 -30.15 -0.70 -42.14
N CYS A 207 -30.58 0.53 -42.38
CA CYS A 207 -31.86 1.05 -41.91
C CYS A 207 -32.81 1.17 -43.10
N GLY A 208 -33.70 0.19 -43.24
CA GLY A 208 -34.63 0.08 -44.38
C GLY A 208 -34.01 -0.55 -45.63
N ASP A 209 -34.79 -0.57 -46.69
CA ASP A 209 -34.39 -1.13 -47.98
C ASP A 209 -33.51 -0.15 -48.76
N ALA A 210 -32.62 -0.71 -49.58
CA ALA A 210 -31.80 0.09 -50.49
C ALA A 210 -32.69 0.67 -51.61
N ILE A 211 -32.54 1.96 -51.90
CA ILE A 211 -33.24 2.63 -52.97
C ILE A 211 -32.35 2.63 -54.20
N ILE A 212 -32.84 2.00 -55.25
CA ILE A 212 -32.14 1.98 -56.54
C ILE A 212 -32.80 2.99 -57.43
N THR A 213 -32.06 4.02 -57.81
CA THR A 213 -32.53 5.04 -58.74
C THR A 213 -31.92 4.82 -60.10
N GLN A 214 -32.76 4.55 -61.08
CA GLN A 214 -32.31 4.47 -62.48
C GLN A 214 -31.87 5.84 -62.96
N GLY A 215 -30.79 5.90 -63.69
CA GLY A 215 -30.39 7.08 -64.42
C GLY A 215 -31.46 7.48 -65.46
N PRO A 216 -31.36 8.68 -66.07
CA PRO A 216 -32.39 9.23 -66.94
C PRO A 216 -32.73 8.17 -68.04
N ALA A 217 -34.04 7.84 -68.07
CA ALA A 217 -34.64 6.76 -68.88
C ALA A 217 -34.66 7.05 -70.38
N THR A 218 -33.50 7.24 -70.96
CA THR A 218 -33.39 7.32 -72.46
C THR A 218 -32.25 6.43 -72.96
N CYS A 219 -32.32 5.17 -72.59
CA CYS A 219 -31.52 4.17 -73.33
C CYS A 219 -32.18 3.86 -74.67
N LYS A 220 -31.88 4.64 -75.69
CA LYS A 220 -31.92 4.15 -77.06
C LYS A 220 -30.72 3.23 -77.13
N GLY A 221 -30.96 1.88 -77.18
CA GLY A 221 -29.94 0.84 -77.18
C GLY A 221 -28.80 1.15 -78.14
N THR A 222 -27.61 1.44 -77.57
CA THR A 222 -26.37 1.56 -78.33
C THR A 222 -25.55 0.27 -78.11
N VAL A 223 -25.00 -0.28 -79.20
CA VAL A 223 -24.09 -1.42 -79.13
C VAL A 223 -22.90 -1.01 -78.21
N ASN A 224 -22.63 -1.84 -77.20
CA ASN A 224 -21.63 -1.56 -76.17
C ASN A 224 -21.94 -0.35 -75.21
N GLY A 225 -23.21 0.03 -75.01
CA GLY A 225 -23.63 1.06 -74.08
C GLY A 225 -23.48 0.61 -72.66
N SER A 226 -23.13 1.53 -71.75
CA SER A 226 -23.11 1.35 -70.29
C SER A 226 -24.38 1.93 -69.63
N CYS A 227 -24.97 1.18 -68.71
CA CYS A 227 -26.06 1.69 -67.84
C CYS A 227 -25.52 2.07 -66.48
N THR A 228 -25.84 3.28 -66.02
CA THR A 228 -25.48 3.74 -64.66
C THR A 228 -26.75 3.79 -63.81
N PHE A 229 -26.64 3.31 -62.60
CA PHE A 229 -27.67 3.44 -61.58
C PHE A 229 -27.03 3.85 -60.25
N THR A 230 -27.80 4.48 -59.43
CA THR A 230 -27.34 4.89 -58.09
C THR A 230 -28.07 4.07 -57.04
N ILE A 231 -27.29 3.50 -56.13
CA ILE A 231 -27.80 2.80 -54.96
C ILE A 231 -27.62 3.73 -53.75
N THR A 232 -28.70 4.01 -53.06
CA THR A 232 -28.70 4.79 -51.81
C THR A 232 -29.18 3.88 -50.70
N GLN A 233 -28.39 3.78 -49.65
CA GLN A 233 -28.71 2.99 -48.48
C GLN A 233 -28.52 3.87 -47.21
N ASN A 234 -29.54 3.92 -46.40
CA ASN A 234 -29.41 4.49 -45.08
C ASN A 234 -28.74 3.46 -44.15
N ILE A 235 -27.76 3.91 -43.41
CA ILE A 235 -27.06 3.11 -42.41
C ILE A 235 -27.23 3.72 -41.02
N CYS A 236 -27.44 2.88 -40.02
CA CYS A 236 -27.37 3.25 -38.61
C CYS A 236 -26.05 2.77 -38.03
N ILE A 237 -25.40 3.63 -37.26
CA ILE A 237 -24.17 3.30 -36.56
C ILE A 237 -24.49 3.34 -35.07
N SER A 238 -24.27 2.20 -34.39
CA SER A 238 -24.34 2.11 -32.92
C SER A 238 -22.95 2.11 -32.36
N ILE A 239 -22.66 3.02 -31.45
CA ILE A 239 -21.39 3.13 -30.75
C ILE A 239 -21.66 2.95 -29.27
N PRO A 240 -21.29 1.80 -28.65
CA PRO A 240 -21.38 1.66 -27.23
C PRO A 240 -20.34 2.58 -26.54
N VAL A 241 -20.77 3.34 -25.57
CA VAL A 241 -19.87 4.22 -24.79
C VAL A 241 -19.89 3.78 -23.33
N LEU A 242 -18.72 3.40 -22.84
CA LEU A 242 -18.49 3.06 -21.44
C LEU A 242 -18.07 4.34 -20.70
N PHE A 243 -18.84 4.74 -19.70
CA PHE A 243 -18.50 5.83 -18.81
C PHE A 243 -18.00 5.26 -17.48
N GLY A 244 -16.99 5.88 -16.93
CA GLY A 244 -16.44 5.54 -15.64
C GLY A 244 -15.71 6.72 -15.01
N ALA A 245 -15.20 6.51 -13.81
CA ALA A 245 -14.32 7.44 -13.14
C ALA A 245 -13.26 6.68 -12.35
N THR A 246 -12.06 7.21 -12.34
CA THR A 246 -10.99 6.79 -11.42
C THR A 246 -10.94 7.75 -10.25
N ALA A 247 -10.86 7.22 -9.03
CA ALA A 247 -10.66 8.02 -7.83
C ALA A 247 -9.25 7.83 -7.32
N THR A 248 -8.54 8.92 -7.09
CA THR A 248 -7.24 8.94 -6.42
C THR A 248 -7.39 9.63 -5.08
N VAL A 249 -6.88 8.99 -4.04
CA VAL A 249 -6.90 9.51 -2.67
C VAL A 249 -5.57 10.22 -2.42
N GLY A 250 -5.63 11.49 -2.01
CA GLY A 250 -4.45 12.26 -1.63
C GLY A 250 -4.04 12.00 -0.18
N ALA A 251 -2.93 12.62 0.24
CA ALA A 251 -2.47 12.52 1.61
C ALA A 251 -3.52 13.08 2.59
N PRO A 252 -3.89 12.34 3.64
CA PRO A 252 -4.81 12.84 4.65
C PRO A 252 -4.14 13.95 5.48
N SER A 253 -4.94 14.94 5.87
CA SER A 253 -4.56 15.93 6.89
C SER A 253 -5.40 15.72 8.14
N VAL A 254 -4.76 15.87 9.30
CA VAL A 254 -5.42 15.69 10.60
C VAL A 254 -5.29 17.00 11.37
N GLU A 255 -6.41 17.54 11.82
CA GLU A 255 -6.46 18.67 12.74
C GLU A 255 -6.99 18.17 14.08
N CYS A 256 -6.16 18.28 15.13
CA CYS A 256 -6.53 17.86 16.47
C CYS A 256 -7.33 18.95 17.17
N GLY A 257 -8.49 18.59 17.70
CA GLY A 257 -9.27 19.45 18.58
C GLY A 257 -8.67 19.56 19.97
N THR A 258 -9.33 20.29 20.85
CA THR A 258 -8.90 20.45 22.26
C THR A 258 -9.10 19.13 23.01
N ALA A 259 -8.09 18.72 23.78
CA ALA A 259 -8.21 17.56 24.66
C ALA A 259 -9.10 17.89 25.88
N SER A 260 -9.87 16.93 26.36
CA SER A 260 -10.80 17.05 27.49
C SER A 260 -10.68 15.82 28.39
N ASP A 261 -10.84 16.01 29.67
CA ASP A 261 -10.98 14.95 30.68
C ASP A 261 -12.45 14.50 30.84
N VAL A 262 -13.39 15.20 30.17
CA VAL A 262 -14.78 14.84 30.10
C VAL A 262 -15.06 14.20 28.72
N ASP A 263 -15.89 13.16 28.70
CA ASP A 263 -16.30 12.50 27.45
C ASP A 263 -17.04 13.48 26.54
N ILE A 264 -16.33 13.98 25.53
CA ILE A 264 -16.84 14.87 24.47
C ILE A 264 -17.31 14.08 23.24
N CYS A 265 -17.15 12.76 23.25
CA CYS A 265 -17.49 11.87 22.11
C CYS A 265 -18.91 11.26 22.22
N THR A 266 -19.66 11.58 23.26
CA THR A 266 -21.00 10.98 23.56
C THR A 266 -22.09 11.27 22.54
N ASN A 267 -21.85 12.11 21.53
CA ASN A 267 -22.85 12.43 20.51
C ASN A 267 -22.55 11.83 19.11
N CYS A 268 -21.61 10.91 19.01
CA CYS A 268 -21.42 10.13 17.79
C CYS A 268 -22.37 8.91 17.83
N ASN A 269 -23.70 9.16 17.72
CA ASN A 269 -24.66 8.09 17.59
C ASN A 269 -24.42 7.33 16.28
N SER A 270 -23.96 6.11 16.43
CA SER A 270 -23.73 5.12 15.36
C SER A 270 -25.00 4.46 14.83
N ASP A 271 -26.19 5.02 15.09
CA ASP A 271 -27.48 4.32 14.87
C ASP A 271 -28.21 4.71 13.57
N GLU A 272 -27.59 5.39 12.63
CA GLU A 272 -28.11 5.42 11.25
C GLU A 272 -27.20 4.62 10.33
N ALA A 273 -27.45 3.31 10.26
CA ALA A 273 -26.95 2.52 9.13
C ALA A 273 -27.53 3.12 7.83
N PRO A 274 -26.70 3.49 6.85
CA PRO A 274 -27.20 3.99 5.59
C PRO A 274 -28.08 2.94 4.93
N THR A 275 -29.35 3.29 4.67
CA THR A 275 -30.27 2.49 3.88
C THR A 275 -29.59 2.11 2.56
N PRO A 276 -29.51 0.83 2.19
CA PRO A 276 -28.88 0.44 0.93
C PRO A 276 -29.65 1.07 -0.21
N ALA A 277 -28.96 1.81 -1.06
CA ALA A 277 -29.51 2.35 -2.29
C ALA A 277 -30.09 1.21 -3.12
N VAL A 278 -31.35 1.40 -3.55
CA VAL A 278 -32.12 0.49 -4.40
C VAL A 278 -31.27 0.06 -5.61
N GLU A 279 -31.01 -1.23 -5.75
CA GLU A 279 -30.38 -1.79 -6.93
C GLU A 279 -31.24 -1.54 -8.17
N PRO A 280 -30.65 -1.06 -9.27
CA PRO A 280 -31.33 -1.16 -10.57
C PRO A 280 -31.27 -2.62 -11.01
N SER A 281 -32.45 -3.20 -11.15
CA SER A 281 -32.68 -4.57 -11.64
C SER A 281 -32.14 -4.77 -13.06
N ASN A 282 -31.42 -5.89 -13.21
CA ASN A 282 -31.21 -6.69 -14.41
C ASN A 282 -30.61 -6.06 -15.67
N ILE A 283 -29.30 -6.24 -15.83
CA ILE A 283 -28.73 -6.59 -17.15
C ILE A 283 -27.81 -7.78 -16.91
N SER A 284 -28.20 -8.92 -17.47
CA SER A 284 -27.36 -10.11 -17.60
C SER A 284 -26.28 -9.80 -18.62
N ASP A 285 -25.02 -9.84 -18.23
CA ASP A 285 -23.96 -10.20 -19.15
C ASP A 285 -22.71 -10.67 -18.40
N ASN A 286 -22.20 -11.73 -18.97
CA ASN A 286 -21.16 -12.64 -18.56
C ASN A 286 -19.79 -11.99 -18.83
N THR A 287 -19.17 -11.37 -17.85
CA THR A 287 -17.70 -11.21 -17.83
C THR A 287 -17.20 -11.08 -16.38
N ASN A 288 -16.30 -11.98 -16.01
CA ASN A 288 -15.58 -11.99 -14.75
C ASN A 288 -14.78 -10.70 -14.55
N ILE A 289 -15.34 -9.75 -13.84
CA ILE A 289 -14.60 -8.62 -13.25
C ILE A 289 -14.88 -8.65 -11.76
N THR A 290 -13.82 -8.86 -10.99
CA THR A 290 -13.85 -8.84 -9.53
C THR A 290 -14.38 -7.49 -9.05
N LYS A 291 -15.63 -7.49 -8.55
CA LYS A 291 -16.26 -6.30 -7.96
C LYS A 291 -15.63 -6.02 -6.60
N GLN A 292 -14.72 -5.06 -6.53
CA GLN A 292 -14.42 -4.40 -5.26
C GLN A 292 -15.61 -3.49 -4.90
N LYS A 293 -16.22 -3.73 -3.74
CA LYS A 293 -17.28 -2.87 -3.20
C LYS A 293 -16.70 -1.46 -2.93
N PRO A 294 -17.37 -0.38 -3.37
CA PRO A 294 -16.97 0.96 -2.97
C PRO A 294 -17.26 1.17 -1.48
N PHE A 295 -16.23 1.55 -0.73
CA PHE A 295 -16.41 2.08 0.61
C PHE A 295 -16.90 3.52 0.50
N ILE A 296 -18.15 3.77 0.86
CA ILE A 296 -18.68 5.12 1.00
C ILE A 296 -18.62 5.49 2.47
N TYR A 297 -17.72 6.37 2.83
CA TYR A 297 -17.73 7.03 4.14
C TYR A 297 -18.52 8.33 4.02
N ASN A 298 -19.75 8.36 4.55
CA ASN A 298 -20.47 9.60 4.77
C ASN A 298 -20.12 10.14 6.16
N CYS A 299 -19.17 11.08 6.22
CA CYS A 299 -19.03 11.92 7.40
C CYS A 299 -20.04 13.06 7.30
N ALA A 300 -21.12 13.01 8.07
CA ALA A 300 -21.98 14.16 8.26
C ALA A 300 -21.22 15.22 9.09
N PRO A 301 -21.31 16.53 8.74
CA PRO A 301 -20.64 17.56 9.51
C PRO A 301 -21.30 17.70 10.88
N CYS A 302 -20.49 17.58 11.94
CA CYS A 302 -20.90 17.94 13.30
C CYS A 302 -21.30 19.41 13.32
N LYS A 303 -22.61 19.71 13.39
CA LYS A 303 -23.10 21.07 13.61
C LYS A 303 -22.84 21.44 15.08
N GLY A 304 -21.71 22.06 15.35
CA GLY A 304 -21.45 22.71 16.62
C GLY A 304 -22.38 23.91 16.77
N ASN A 305 -23.30 23.86 17.74
CA ASN A 305 -24.02 25.03 18.21
C ASN A 305 -23.05 25.90 19.02
N ILE A 306 -22.53 26.94 18.40
CA ILE A 306 -21.87 28.05 19.10
C ILE A 306 -23.00 28.87 19.75
N LYS A 307 -23.19 28.71 21.05
CA LYS A 307 -23.88 29.72 21.85
C LYS A 307 -22.89 30.83 22.20
N LYS A 308 -23.29 32.06 21.83
CA LYS A 308 -22.60 33.29 22.21
C LYS A 308 -22.58 33.48 23.72
#